data_20bc1a20a14b39ec0012abcb096dce4e
#
_entry.id   20bc1a20a14b39ec0012abcb096dce4e
#
_cell.length_a   1.000
_cell.length_b   1.000
_cell.length_c   1.000
_cell.angle_alpha   90.00
_cell.angle_beta   90.00
_cell.angle_gamma   90.00
#
_symmetry.space_group_name_H-M   'P 1'
#
loop_
_entity.id
_entity.type
_entity.pdbx_description
1 polymer ?
#
loop_
_entity_poly.entity_id
_entity_poly.type
_entity_poly.pdbx_seq_one_letter_code
_entity_poly.pdbx_strand_id
1 'polypeptide(L)'
;LIKKNVISMSGKAIEAAGDLDVLLLDKTGTITLGNRMATDFIPVNNVDTRILAEASYLSSFSDETPEGRSIIKLAKENFGIKSKDFIPENASFIPFSAETKMSGINIKTDNRIREIRKGAYSAILDFINANGGTIPDALKSIVDGISNSGGTPLVVSENNSVLGVIKLKDIVKGGIKERFAQLRKMGIKTVMITGDNSLTAAAIAAEAGVDDFLAEAKPEDKLAMIREQQSKGHLVGMIGDGTNDAPALAQSDVGIAMNTGTQAAREAGNMIDLDSNPTKLIEVVETGKQLLMTRGALTTFSIANDVAKYFAILPALFVNLYAASGSHPLSVLNIMMLKSPESAILSAVIFNALIIIMLIPLALKGIKYKPMAASAVLRKNLLLYGVGGLIIPFAGIKIIDLIITSLNLI
;
A
#
# COMPACT_ATOMS: atom_id res chain seq x y z
N LEU A 1 8.04 12.23 -2.02
CA LEU A 1 7.14 11.22 -2.59
C LEU A 1 7.30 11.08 -4.12
N ILE A 2 7.49 12.16 -4.88
CA ILE A 2 7.65 12.09 -6.35
C ILE A 2 8.78 11.13 -6.76
N LYS A 3 9.92 11.13 -6.06
CA LYS A 3 11.01 10.16 -6.28
C LYS A 3 10.61 8.71 -5.99
N LYS A 4 9.47 8.49 -5.37
CA LYS A 4 8.87 7.19 -5.03
C LYS A 4 7.67 6.87 -5.92
N ASN A 5 7.47 7.62 -7.01
CA ASN A 5 6.35 7.49 -7.92
C ASN A 5 4.96 7.63 -7.23
N VAL A 6 4.88 8.48 -6.21
CA VAL A 6 3.62 8.84 -5.55
C VAL A 6 3.42 10.35 -5.65
N ILE A 7 2.28 10.76 -6.18
CA ILE A 7 1.83 12.15 -6.21
C ILE A 7 0.93 12.38 -4.98
N SER A 8 1.22 13.41 -4.20
CA SER A 8 0.35 13.86 -3.12
C SER A 8 -0.29 15.20 -3.48
N MET A 9 -1.58 15.31 -3.28
CA MET A 9 -2.35 16.54 -3.54
C MET A 9 -2.19 17.55 -2.40
N SER A 10 -1.74 17.12 -1.21
CA SER A 10 -1.53 18.02 -0.07
C SER A 10 -0.42 17.55 0.86
N GLY A 11 0.25 18.50 1.51
CA GLY A 11 1.22 18.20 2.58
C GLY A 11 0.55 17.56 3.80
N LYS A 12 -0.70 17.90 4.09
CA LYS A 12 -1.48 17.33 5.20
C LYS A 12 -1.67 15.83 5.05
N ALA A 13 -1.93 15.35 3.83
CA ALA A 13 -2.05 13.92 3.57
C ALA A 13 -0.76 13.15 3.86
N ILE A 14 0.42 13.76 3.60
CA ILE A 14 1.72 13.16 3.92
C ILE A 14 1.92 13.06 5.44
N GLU A 15 1.54 14.09 6.19
CA GLU A 15 1.60 14.08 7.64
C GLU A 15 0.67 13.00 8.22
N ALA A 16 -0.60 12.96 7.76
CA ALA A 16 -1.57 11.95 8.17
C ALA A 16 -1.09 10.53 7.90
N ALA A 17 -0.42 10.30 6.76
CA ALA A 17 0.16 8.99 6.45
C ALA A 17 1.22 8.54 7.47
N GLY A 18 1.92 9.49 8.11
CA GLY A 18 2.88 9.19 9.18
C GLY A 18 2.25 8.70 10.48
N ASP A 19 1.02 9.10 10.76
CA ASP A 19 0.28 8.73 11.97
C ASP A 19 -0.88 7.76 11.71
N LEU A 20 -0.85 7.08 10.56
CA LEU A 20 -1.88 6.13 10.16
C LEU A 20 -2.00 4.98 11.16
N ASP A 21 -3.25 4.70 11.61
CA ASP A 21 -3.57 3.59 12.53
C ASP A 21 -4.17 2.39 11.79
N VAL A 22 -5.08 2.65 10.85
CA VAL A 22 -5.83 1.62 10.12
C VAL A 22 -5.73 1.87 8.63
N LEU A 23 -5.42 0.81 7.89
CA LEU A 23 -5.40 0.80 6.44
C LEU A 23 -6.46 -0.13 5.91
N LEU A 24 -7.41 0.42 5.17
CA LEU A 24 -8.43 -0.31 4.43
C LEU A 24 -7.97 -0.51 2.98
N LEU A 25 -8.07 -1.72 2.49
CA LEU A 25 -7.62 -2.09 1.15
C LEU A 25 -8.77 -2.76 0.39
N ASP A 26 -9.09 -2.25 -0.79
CA ASP A 26 -9.91 -3.02 -1.72
C ASP A 26 -9.18 -4.30 -2.14
N LYS A 27 -9.92 -5.37 -2.42
CA LYS A 27 -9.31 -6.64 -2.87
C LYS A 27 -8.81 -6.51 -4.31
N THR A 28 -9.73 -6.16 -5.20
CA THR A 28 -9.54 -6.25 -6.64
C THR A 28 -8.60 -5.14 -7.14
N GLY A 29 -7.60 -5.49 -7.98
CA GLY A 29 -6.65 -4.50 -8.48
C GLY A 29 -5.65 -3.97 -7.43
N THR A 30 -5.99 -4.05 -6.15
CA THR A 30 -5.16 -3.60 -5.02
C THR A 30 -4.37 -4.75 -4.40
N ILE A 31 -5.01 -5.67 -3.69
CA ILE A 31 -4.36 -6.86 -3.10
C ILE A 31 -4.07 -7.92 -4.16
N THR A 32 -5.02 -8.11 -5.08
CA THR A 32 -4.90 -9.02 -6.22
C THR A 32 -4.52 -8.29 -7.50
N LEU A 33 -4.18 -9.04 -8.55
CA LEU A 33 -3.87 -8.47 -9.86
C LEU A 33 -5.10 -7.86 -10.56
N GLY A 34 -6.31 -8.10 -10.02
CA GLY A 34 -7.55 -7.60 -10.59
C GLY A 34 -8.06 -8.41 -11.79
N ASN A 35 -7.27 -9.38 -12.24
CA ASN A 35 -7.61 -10.28 -13.33
C ASN A 35 -7.65 -11.71 -12.80
N ARG A 36 -8.71 -12.44 -13.17
CA ARG A 36 -8.80 -13.87 -12.86
C ARG A 36 -7.87 -14.63 -13.75
N MET A 37 -7.01 -15.46 -13.17
CA MET A 37 -6.04 -16.28 -13.90
C MET A 37 -6.41 -17.76 -13.79
N ALA A 38 -6.23 -18.51 -14.88
CA ALA A 38 -6.42 -19.94 -14.87
C ALA A 38 -5.34 -20.60 -14.00
N THR A 39 -5.77 -21.45 -13.07
CA THR A 39 -4.90 -22.18 -12.14
C THR A 39 -4.91 -23.67 -12.37
N ASP A 40 -6.07 -24.24 -12.77
CA ASP A 40 -6.23 -25.67 -12.91
C ASP A 40 -7.19 -26.04 -14.05
N PHE A 41 -6.96 -27.22 -14.64
CA PHE A 41 -7.89 -27.93 -15.52
C PHE A 41 -8.42 -29.15 -14.77
N ILE A 42 -9.72 -29.21 -14.50
CA ILE A 42 -10.38 -30.26 -13.73
C ILE A 42 -11.28 -31.07 -14.69
N PRO A 43 -10.84 -32.23 -15.14
CA PRO A 43 -11.62 -33.04 -16.08
C PRO A 43 -12.81 -33.72 -15.41
N VAL A 44 -13.85 -34.06 -16.19
CA VAL A 44 -14.99 -34.86 -15.75
C VAL A 44 -14.98 -36.22 -16.47
N ASN A 45 -15.66 -37.25 -15.90
CA ASN A 45 -15.93 -38.55 -16.54
C ASN A 45 -14.70 -39.24 -17.14
N ASN A 46 -13.56 -39.27 -16.44
CA ASN A 46 -12.31 -39.86 -16.91
C ASN A 46 -11.75 -39.27 -18.22
N VAL A 47 -12.13 -38.05 -18.56
CA VAL A 47 -11.49 -37.32 -19.66
C VAL A 47 -10.03 -37.06 -19.28
N ASP A 48 -9.12 -37.27 -20.23
CA ASP A 48 -7.72 -36.93 -20.01
C ASP A 48 -7.57 -35.41 -19.84
N THR A 49 -6.85 -34.99 -18.80
CA THR A 49 -6.61 -33.58 -18.52
C THR A 49 -5.94 -32.84 -19.68
N ARG A 50 -5.13 -33.56 -20.48
CA ARG A 50 -4.51 -33.04 -21.70
C ARG A 50 -5.55 -32.68 -22.76
N ILE A 51 -6.59 -33.53 -22.96
CA ILE A 51 -7.69 -33.27 -23.91
C ILE A 51 -8.44 -32.00 -23.48
N LEU A 52 -8.74 -31.87 -22.19
CA LEU A 52 -9.37 -30.67 -21.63
C LEU A 52 -8.49 -29.44 -21.84
N ALA A 53 -7.18 -29.54 -21.60
CA ALA A 53 -6.25 -28.43 -21.78
C ALA A 53 -6.15 -28.01 -23.26
N GLU A 54 -6.13 -28.96 -24.20
CA GLU A 54 -6.14 -28.68 -25.64
C GLU A 54 -7.42 -27.99 -26.10
N ALA A 55 -8.58 -28.48 -25.67
CA ALA A 55 -9.87 -27.83 -25.93
C ALA A 55 -9.97 -26.43 -25.32
N SER A 56 -9.47 -26.26 -24.10
CA SER A 56 -9.41 -24.97 -23.42
C SER A 56 -8.49 -23.99 -24.15
N TYR A 57 -7.33 -24.44 -24.62
CA TYR A 57 -6.39 -23.67 -25.43
C TYR A 57 -7.05 -23.20 -26.73
N LEU A 58 -7.67 -24.12 -27.50
CA LEU A 58 -8.32 -23.83 -28.78
C LEU A 58 -9.48 -22.83 -28.62
N SER A 59 -10.36 -23.04 -27.63
CA SER A 59 -11.49 -22.14 -27.35
C SER A 59 -11.08 -20.77 -26.80
N SER A 60 -9.83 -20.61 -26.35
CA SER A 60 -9.30 -19.35 -25.84
C SER A 60 -8.37 -18.63 -26.81
N PHE A 61 -8.08 -19.22 -27.97
CA PHE A 61 -7.03 -18.71 -28.86
C PHE A 61 -7.31 -17.30 -29.40
N SER A 62 -8.57 -16.96 -29.67
CA SER A 62 -9.00 -15.63 -30.11
C SER A 62 -9.46 -14.73 -28.96
N ASP A 63 -9.37 -15.21 -27.72
CA ASP A 63 -9.80 -14.50 -26.53
C ASP A 63 -8.66 -13.62 -26.01
N GLU A 64 -8.71 -12.33 -26.33
CA GLU A 64 -7.70 -11.33 -25.92
C GLU A 64 -7.85 -10.86 -24.46
N THR A 65 -8.84 -11.37 -23.73
CA THR A 65 -8.98 -11.06 -22.31
C THR A 65 -7.80 -11.58 -21.48
N PRO A 66 -7.51 -11.00 -20.31
CA PRO A 66 -6.50 -11.54 -19.41
C PRO A 66 -6.77 -13.01 -19.02
N GLU A 67 -8.05 -13.36 -18.85
CA GLU A 67 -8.52 -14.70 -18.56
C GLU A 67 -8.17 -15.66 -19.71
N GLY A 68 -8.50 -15.31 -20.95
CA GLY A 68 -8.20 -16.11 -22.15
C GLY A 68 -6.69 -16.34 -22.31
N ARG A 69 -5.90 -15.26 -22.17
CA ARG A 69 -4.43 -15.35 -22.23
C ARG A 69 -3.87 -16.23 -21.12
N SER A 70 -4.45 -16.21 -19.91
CA SER A 70 -4.00 -17.05 -18.81
C SER A 70 -4.27 -18.53 -19.05
N ILE A 71 -5.41 -18.88 -19.66
CA ILE A 71 -5.75 -20.26 -20.06
C ILE A 71 -4.73 -20.79 -21.07
N ILE A 72 -4.42 -19.99 -22.09
CA ILE A 72 -3.40 -20.32 -23.09
C ILE A 72 -2.04 -20.55 -22.43
N LYS A 73 -1.65 -19.65 -21.51
CA LYS A 73 -0.38 -19.75 -20.78
C LYS A 73 -0.32 -21.03 -19.97
N LEU A 74 -1.36 -21.33 -19.17
CA LEU A 74 -1.44 -22.53 -18.33
C LEU A 74 -1.35 -23.82 -19.18
N ALA A 75 -2.06 -23.87 -20.31
CA ALA A 75 -2.03 -25.01 -21.22
C ALA A 75 -0.64 -25.23 -21.83
N LYS A 76 0.06 -24.16 -22.21
CA LYS A 76 1.44 -24.24 -22.73
C LYS A 76 2.43 -24.70 -21.67
N GLU A 77 2.39 -24.15 -20.48
CA GLU A 77 3.34 -24.44 -19.41
C GLU A 77 3.19 -25.86 -18.87
N ASN A 78 1.97 -26.32 -18.63
CA ASN A 78 1.72 -27.62 -18.01
C ASN A 78 1.68 -28.79 -19.01
N PHE A 79 1.30 -28.54 -20.26
CA PHE A 79 1.09 -29.63 -21.25
C PHE A 79 1.93 -29.47 -22.52
N GLY A 80 2.77 -28.43 -22.62
CA GLY A 80 3.67 -28.25 -23.77
C GLY A 80 2.95 -27.95 -25.08
N ILE A 81 1.70 -27.46 -25.04
CA ILE A 81 0.87 -27.23 -26.25
C ILE A 81 1.48 -26.07 -27.06
N LYS A 82 1.84 -26.32 -28.32
CA LYS A 82 2.42 -25.36 -29.25
C LYS A 82 1.38 -24.88 -30.27
N SER A 83 1.35 -23.59 -30.57
CA SER A 83 0.36 -22.96 -31.46
C SER A 83 0.37 -23.48 -32.89
N LYS A 84 1.51 -23.99 -33.39
CA LYS A 84 1.64 -24.48 -34.76
C LYS A 84 0.99 -25.82 -35.01
N ASP A 85 0.68 -26.60 -33.93
CA ASP A 85 0.28 -27.98 -34.09
C ASP A 85 -1.25 -28.16 -34.12
N PHE A 86 -2.05 -27.12 -33.82
CA PHE A 86 -3.46 -27.32 -33.48
C PHE A 86 -4.50 -26.40 -34.17
N ILE A 87 -4.11 -25.39 -34.94
CA ILE A 87 -5.09 -24.50 -35.58
C ILE A 87 -5.22 -24.87 -37.05
N PRO A 88 -6.28 -25.58 -37.46
CA PRO A 88 -6.54 -25.86 -38.85
C PRO A 88 -6.92 -24.60 -39.62
N GLU A 89 -6.55 -24.51 -40.91
CA GLU A 89 -6.92 -23.43 -41.81
C GLU A 89 -8.45 -23.18 -41.93
N ASN A 90 -9.24 -24.23 -41.60
CA ASN A 90 -10.71 -24.23 -41.65
C ASN A 90 -11.37 -23.97 -40.29
N ALA A 91 -10.71 -23.24 -39.36
CA ALA A 91 -11.27 -22.90 -38.06
C ALA A 91 -12.03 -21.58 -38.10
N SER A 92 -13.21 -21.52 -37.50
CA SER A 92 -13.96 -20.28 -37.24
C SER A 92 -14.11 -20.03 -35.74
N PHE A 93 -13.65 -18.86 -35.29
CA PHE A 93 -13.70 -18.47 -33.89
C PHE A 93 -15.05 -17.83 -33.54
N ILE A 94 -15.53 -18.13 -32.33
CA ILE A 94 -16.72 -17.54 -31.74
C ILE A 94 -16.27 -16.68 -30.57
N PRO A 95 -16.33 -15.34 -30.71
CA PRO A 95 -15.93 -14.42 -29.65
C PRO A 95 -16.92 -14.53 -28.49
N PHE A 96 -16.45 -14.13 -27.30
CA PHE A 96 -17.31 -14.06 -26.12
C PHE A 96 -18.40 -12.99 -26.33
N SER A 97 -19.63 -13.32 -25.97
CA SER A 97 -20.74 -12.37 -25.90
C SER A 97 -21.39 -12.42 -24.53
N ALA A 98 -21.81 -11.26 -24.03
CA ALA A 98 -22.52 -11.16 -22.75
C ALA A 98 -23.90 -11.83 -22.78
N GLU A 99 -24.50 -11.96 -23.97
CA GLU A 99 -25.78 -12.61 -24.19
C GLU A 99 -25.64 -14.14 -24.08
N THR A 100 -24.70 -14.73 -24.83
CA THR A 100 -24.47 -16.18 -24.81
C THR A 100 -23.65 -16.66 -23.64
N LYS A 101 -22.85 -15.79 -23.02
CA LYS A 101 -21.90 -16.07 -21.94
C LYS A 101 -20.92 -17.22 -22.29
N MET A 102 -20.64 -17.38 -23.58
CA MET A 102 -19.77 -18.42 -24.13
C MET A 102 -18.83 -17.83 -25.17
N SER A 103 -17.70 -18.51 -25.36
CA SER A 103 -16.79 -18.34 -26.51
C SER A 103 -16.35 -19.71 -26.99
N GLY A 104 -15.72 -19.78 -28.17
CA GLY A 104 -15.29 -21.08 -28.66
C GLY A 104 -14.70 -21.06 -30.06
N ILE A 105 -14.63 -22.25 -30.65
CA ILE A 105 -14.11 -22.47 -31.99
C ILE A 105 -14.88 -23.60 -32.66
N ASN A 106 -15.13 -23.46 -33.97
CA ASN A 106 -15.63 -24.50 -34.84
C ASN A 106 -14.51 -24.91 -35.81
N ILE A 107 -14.19 -26.17 -35.86
CA ILE A 107 -13.17 -26.73 -36.75
C ILE A 107 -13.88 -27.65 -37.74
N LYS A 108 -13.83 -27.29 -39.03
CA LYS A 108 -14.43 -28.14 -40.11
C LYS A 108 -13.36 -29.10 -40.62
N THR A 109 -13.65 -30.39 -40.53
CA THR A 109 -12.93 -31.47 -41.23
C THR A 109 -13.88 -32.05 -42.31
N ASP A 110 -13.35 -32.73 -43.31
CA ASP A 110 -14.07 -33.16 -44.52
C ASP A 110 -15.46 -33.75 -44.32
N ASN A 111 -15.77 -34.36 -43.17
CA ASN A 111 -17.06 -34.96 -42.85
C ASN A 111 -17.66 -34.61 -41.46
N ARG A 112 -17.01 -33.77 -40.66
CA ARG A 112 -17.44 -33.48 -39.29
C ARG A 112 -17.10 -32.04 -38.89
N ILE A 113 -17.97 -31.45 -38.08
CA ILE A 113 -17.69 -30.18 -37.39
C ILE A 113 -17.36 -30.52 -35.94
N ARG A 114 -16.18 -30.11 -35.49
CA ARG A 114 -15.77 -30.18 -34.10
C ARG A 114 -16.08 -28.83 -33.47
N GLU A 115 -17.03 -28.79 -32.54
CA GLU A 115 -17.46 -27.57 -31.86
C GLU A 115 -16.94 -27.55 -30.43
N ILE A 116 -16.05 -26.62 -30.11
CA ILE A 116 -15.53 -26.45 -28.77
C ILE A 116 -16.10 -25.19 -28.20
N ARG A 117 -16.67 -25.24 -26.98
CA ARG A 117 -17.25 -24.14 -26.28
C ARG A 117 -16.67 -24.04 -24.87
N LYS A 118 -16.39 -22.83 -24.41
CA LYS A 118 -16.10 -22.54 -23.01
C LYS A 118 -17.01 -21.41 -22.53
N GLY A 119 -17.47 -21.48 -21.30
CA GLY A 119 -18.36 -20.46 -20.79
C GLY A 119 -18.88 -20.69 -19.37
N ALA A 120 -19.83 -19.85 -18.98
CA ALA A 120 -20.53 -19.99 -17.71
C ALA A 120 -21.25 -21.34 -17.62
N TYR A 121 -21.33 -21.90 -16.40
CA TYR A 121 -21.96 -23.20 -16.16
C TYR A 121 -23.35 -23.31 -16.80
N SER A 122 -24.26 -22.36 -16.51
CA SER A 122 -25.62 -22.37 -17.06
C SER A 122 -25.63 -22.34 -18.59
N ALA A 123 -24.81 -21.49 -19.20
CA ALA A 123 -24.77 -21.33 -20.64
C ALA A 123 -24.30 -22.57 -21.37
N ILE A 124 -23.29 -23.27 -20.84
CA ILE A 124 -22.82 -24.54 -21.41
C ILE A 124 -23.86 -25.66 -21.21
N LEU A 125 -24.56 -25.68 -20.07
CA LEU A 125 -25.65 -26.64 -19.86
C LEU A 125 -26.77 -26.47 -20.91
N ASP A 126 -27.20 -25.22 -21.13
CA ASP A 126 -28.23 -24.92 -22.13
C ASP A 126 -27.76 -25.34 -23.54
N PHE A 127 -26.50 -25.08 -23.88
CA PHE A 127 -25.90 -25.50 -25.15
C PHE A 127 -25.89 -27.01 -25.31
N ILE A 128 -25.45 -27.77 -24.29
CA ILE A 128 -25.40 -29.24 -24.30
C ILE A 128 -26.82 -29.84 -24.44
N ASN A 129 -27.77 -29.33 -23.65
CA ASN A 129 -29.16 -29.79 -23.69
C ASN A 129 -29.80 -29.53 -25.05
N ALA A 130 -29.57 -28.34 -25.64
CA ALA A 130 -30.08 -27.99 -26.95
C ALA A 130 -29.53 -28.94 -28.08
N ASN A 131 -28.33 -29.45 -27.88
CA ASN A 131 -27.69 -30.37 -28.83
C ASN A 131 -27.90 -31.87 -28.47
N GLY A 132 -28.78 -32.19 -27.51
CA GLY A 132 -29.10 -33.56 -27.13
C GLY A 132 -27.98 -34.31 -26.42
N GLY A 133 -27.07 -33.58 -25.77
CA GLY A 133 -25.97 -34.15 -25.01
C GLY A 133 -26.36 -34.52 -23.59
N THR A 134 -25.42 -35.14 -22.86
CA THR A 134 -25.60 -35.54 -21.47
C THR A 134 -24.65 -34.76 -20.53
N ILE A 135 -25.19 -34.39 -19.39
CA ILE A 135 -24.44 -33.62 -18.36
C ILE A 135 -23.94 -34.61 -17.30
N PRO A 136 -22.62 -34.66 -17.04
CA PRO A 136 -22.07 -35.50 -15.98
C PRO A 136 -22.53 -35.11 -14.59
N ASP A 137 -22.93 -36.05 -13.74
CA ASP A 137 -23.37 -35.81 -12.36
C ASP A 137 -22.30 -35.08 -11.50
N ALA A 138 -21.05 -35.40 -11.74
CA ALA A 138 -19.92 -34.80 -11.04
C ALA A 138 -19.70 -33.32 -11.37
N LEU A 139 -20.22 -32.79 -12.49
CA LEU A 139 -19.94 -31.45 -12.95
C LEU A 139 -20.41 -30.39 -11.95
N LYS A 140 -21.62 -30.54 -11.40
CA LYS A 140 -22.18 -29.58 -10.44
C LYS A 140 -21.32 -29.51 -9.17
N SER A 141 -20.90 -30.65 -8.63
CA SER A 141 -20.05 -30.71 -7.45
C SER A 141 -18.70 -30.01 -7.65
N ILE A 142 -18.10 -30.19 -8.84
CA ILE A 142 -16.83 -29.51 -9.19
C ILE A 142 -17.02 -28.00 -9.29
N VAL A 143 -18.07 -27.55 -9.96
CA VAL A 143 -18.41 -26.12 -10.12
C VAL A 143 -18.67 -25.47 -8.78
N ASP A 144 -19.49 -26.11 -7.92
CA ASP A 144 -19.81 -25.62 -6.59
C ASP A 144 -18.54 -25.57 -5.69
N GLY A 145 -17.69 -26.59 -5.77
CA GLY A 145 -16.41 -26.63 -5.04
C GLY A 145 -15.46 -25.50 -5.45
N ILE A 146 -15.35 -25.20 -6.75
CA ILE A 146 -14.56 -24.06 -7.25
C ILE A 146 -15.15 -22.75 -6.74
N SER A 147 -16.47 -22.56 -6.89
CA SER A 147 -17.16 -21.34 -6.48
C SER A 147 -17.05 -21.10 -4.97
N ASN A 148 -17.22 -22.14 -4.16
CA ASN A 148 -17.08 -22.06 -2.70
C ASN A 148 -15.65 -21.74 -2.26
N SER A 149 -14.63 -22.15 -3.05
CA SER A 149 -13.22 -21.78 -2.80
C SER A 149 -12.84 -20.41 -3.35
N GLY A 150 -13.82 -19.63 -3.84
CA GLY A 150 -13.61 -18.29 -4.40
C GLY A 150 -13.03 -18.24 -5.81
N GLY A 151 -13.01 -19.37 -6.47
CA GLY A 151 -12.69 -19.44 -7.88
C GLY A 151 -13.87 -19.15 -8.78
N THR A 152 -13.61 -18.85 -10.04
CA THR A 152 -14.64 -18.78 -11.08
C THR A 152 -14.50 -20.00 -11.98
N PRO A 153 -15.51 -20.87 -12.04
CA PRO A 153 -15.51 -22.02 -12.92
C PRO A 153 -15.91 -21.60 -14.35
N LEU A 154 -15.12 -22.02 -15.35
CA LEU A 154 -15.51 -21.99 -16.76
C LEU A 154 -15.63 -23.43 -17.25
N VAL A 155 -16.82 -23.83 -17.69
CA VAL A 155 -17.06 -25.16 -18.22
C VAL A 155 -16.62 -25.22 -19.68
N VAL A 156 -15.97 -26.33 -20.04
CA VAL A 156 -15.53 -26.60 -21.41
C VAL A 156 -16.26 -27.83 -21.95
N SER A 157 -16.80 -27.69 -23.15
CA SER A 157 -17.46 -28.78 -23.87
C SER A 157 -16.89 -28.95 -25.28
N GLU A 158 -16.99 -30.14 -25.77
CA GLU A 158 -16.72 -30.46 -27.17
C GLU A 158 -17.94 -31.21 -27.73
N ASN A 159 -18.52 -30.65 -28.79
CA ASN A 159 -19.80 -31.14 -29.37
C ASN A 159 -20.88 -31.26 -28.27
N ASN A 160 -21.40 -32.46 -28.04
CA ASN A 160 -22.47 -32.71 -27.08
C ASN A 160 -21.96 -33.23 -25.72
N SER A 161 -20.65 -33.14 -25.45
CA SER A 161 -20.04 -33.70 -24.25
C SER A 161 -19.29 -32.64 -23.46
N VAL A 162 -19.46 -32.62 -22.13
CA VAL A 162 -18.64 -31.83 -21.23
C VAL A 162 -17.30 -32.50 -21.03
N LEU A 163 -16.19 -31.76 -21.23
CA LEU A 163 -14.84 -32.24 -21.01
C LEU A 163 -14.36 -31.98 -19.57
N GLY A 164 -14.75 -30.85 -18.99
CA GLY A 164 -14.32 -30.47 -17.66
C GLY A 164 -14.51 -28.98 -17.36
N VAL A 165 -13.82 -28.52 -16.35
CA VAL A 165 -13.92 -27.16 -15.84
C VAL A 165 -12.52 -26.53 -15.73
N ILE A 166 -12.38 -25.29 -16.20
CA ILE A 166 -11.22 -24.45 -15.95
C ILE A 166 -11.48 -23.68 -14.65
N LYS A 167 -10.57 -23.78 -13.69
CA LYS A 167 -10.62 -22.98 -12.47
C LYS A 167 -9.88 -21.68 -12.68
N LEU A 168 -10.58 -20.55 -12.58
CA LEU A 168 -9.97 -19.23 -12.53
C LEU A 168 -9.94 -18.74 -11.10
N LYS A 169 -8.85 -18.09 -10.70
CA LYS A 169 -8.68 -17.50 -9.36
C LYS A 169 -8.05 -16.12 -9.48
N ASP A 170 -8.45 -15.20 -8.60
CA ASP A 170 -7.71 -13.95 -8.39
C ASP A 170 -6.36 -14.26 -7.74
N ILE A 171 -5.28 -13.75 -8.33
CA ILE A 171 -3.93 -13.99 -7.82
C ILE A 171 -3.53 -12.83 -6.92
N VAL A 172 -3.13 -13.16 -5.71
CA VAL A 172 -2.53 -12.22 -4.76
C VAL A 172 -1.20 -11.72 -5.31
N LYS A 173 -0.96 -10.41 -5.26
CA LYS A 173 0.28 -9.80 -5.74
C LYS A 173 1.49 -10.33 -4.94
N GLY A 174 2.55 -10.67 -5.65
CA GLY A 174 3.78 -11.19 -5.01
C GLY A 174 4.40 -10.21 -4.03
N GLY A 175 4.92 -10.72 -2.91
CA GLY A 175 5.61 -9.92 -1.88
C GLY A 175 4.69 -9.07 -0.99
N ILE A 176 3.36 -9.14 -1.15
CA ILE A 176 2.42 -8.30 -0.38
C ILE A 176 2.38 -8.72 1.09
N LYS A 177 2.53 -10.00 1.39
CA LYS A 177 2.49 -10.55 2.75
C LYS A 177 3.61 -9.99 3.62
N GLU A 178 4.82 -9.93 3.11
CA GLU A 178 5.98 -9.35 3.77
C GLU A 178 5.78 -7.85 4.03
N ARG A 179 5.12 -7.17 3.10
CA ARG A 179 4.82 -5.74 3.20
C ARG A 179 3.76 -5.45 4.26
N PHE A 180 2.71 -6.26 4.34
CA PHE A 180 1.73 -6.12 5.43
C PHE A 180 2.36 -6.44 6.78
N ALA A 181 3.28 -7.40 6.85
CA ALA A 181 4.05 -7.63 8.07
C ALA A 181 4.92 -6.41 8.46
N GLN A 182 5.44 -5.65 7.51
CA GLN A 182 6.15 -4.40 7.78
C GLN A 182 5.21 -3.31 8.31
N LEU A 183 4.03 -3.13 7.70
CA LEU A 183 3.00 -2.17 8.20
C LEU A 183 2.57 -2.50 9.62
N ARG A 184 2.37 -3.78 9.93
CA ARG A 184 2.05 -4.25 11.30
C ARG A 184 3.14 -3.90 12.30
N LYS A 185 4.43 -4.02 11.93
CA LYS A 185 5.57 -3.58 12.76
C LYS A 185 5.57 -2.07 12.98
N MET A 186 4.99 -1.29 12.08
CA MET A 186 4.83 0.17 12.21
C MET A 186 3.60 0.55 13.05
N GLY A 187 2.81 -0.43 13.54
CA GLY A 187 1.60 -0.22 14.33
C GLY A 187 0.33 -0.02 13.49
N ILE A 188 0.36 -0.29 12.18
CA ILE A 188 -0.78 -0.09 11.29
C ILE A 188 -1.54 -1.40 11.13
N LYS A 189 -2.84 -1.40 11.46
CA LYS A 189 -3.76 -2.51 11.21
C LYS A 189 -4.20 -2.49 9.75
N THR A 190 -4.08 -3.63 9.06
CA THR A 190 -4.51 -3.80 7.67
C THR A 190 -5.83 -4.55 7.59
N VAL A 191 -6.83 -4.02 6.86
CA VAL A 191 -8.15 -4.62 6.71
C VAL A 191 -8.50 -4.70 5.22
N MET A 192 -8.73 -5.90 4.72
CA MET A 192 -9.21 -6.12 3.36
C MET A 192 -10.74 -5.94 3.30
N ILE A 193 -11.23 -5.23 2.29
CA ILE A 193 -12.67 -5.10 2.03
C ILE A 193 -12.98 -5.69 0.67
N THR A 194 -14.00 -6.54 0.59
CA THR A 194 -14.40 -7.21 -0.66
C THR A 194 -15.90 -7.51 -0.68
N GLY A 195 -16.49 -7.49 -1.88
CA GLY A 195 -17.83 -7.98 -2.12
C GLY A 195 -17.95 -9.51 -2.21
N ASP A 196 -16.84 -10.25 -2.11
CA ASP A 196 -16.85 -11.71 -2.14
C ASP A 196 -17.52 -12.30 -0.88
N ASN A 197 -17.93 -13.57 -0.98
CA ASN A 197 -18.40 -14.32 0.19
C ASN A 197 -17.31 -14.51 1.25
N SER A 198 -17.73 -14.81 2.47
CA SER A 198 -16.82 -14.91 3.64
C SER A 198 -15.72 -15.97 3.47
N LEU A 199 -15.99 -17.09 2.81
CA LEU A 199 -15.00 -18.16 2.60
C LEU A 199 -13.87 -17.71 1.67
N THR A 200 -14.25 -17.08 0.56
CA THR A 200 -13.31 -16.50 -0.40
C THR A 200 -12.46 -15.40 0.22
N ALA A 201 -13.13 -14.48 0.93
CA ALA A 201 -12.47 -13.39 1.62
C ALA A 201 -11.46 -13.89 2.64
N ALA A 202 -11.83 -14.88 3.47
CA ALA A 202 -10.93 -15.49 4.44
C ALA A 202 -9.70 -16.15 3.79
N ALA A 203 -9.88 -16.87 2.69
CA ALA A 203 -8.78 -17.51 1.98
C ALA A 203 -7.78 -16.49 1.43
N ILE A 204 -8.27 -15.42 0.78
CA ILE A 204 -7.43 -14.35 0.22
C ILE A 204 -6.76 -13.54 1.34
N ALA A 205 -7.48 -13.23 2.42
CA ALA A 205 -6.95 -12.52 3.58
C ALA A 205 -5.78 -13.27 4.23
N ALA A 206 -5.92 -14.59 4.40
CA ALA A 206 -4.87 -15.46 4.94
C ALA A 206 -3.65 -15.54 3.99
N GLU A 207 -3.88 -15.66 2.67
CA GLU A 207 -2.83 -15.69 1.66
C GLU A 207 -2.07 -14.36 1.61
N ALA A 208 -2.79 -13.23 1.60
CA ALA A 208 -2.22 -11.89 1.59
C ALA A 208 -1.58 -11.50 2.93
N GLY A 209 -2.01 -12.09 4.04
CA GLY A 209 -1.51 -11.82 5.39
C GLY A 209 -2.00 -10.50 5.97
N VAL A 210 -3.22 -10.05 5.62
CA VAL A 210 -3.90 -8.92 6.27
C VAL A 210 -4.34 -9.30 7.69
N ASP A 211 -4.58 -8.28 8.53
CA ASP A 211 -4.96 -8.51 9.94
C ASP A 211 -6.43 -8.85 10.11
N ASP A 212 -7.28 -8.34 9.20
CA ASP A 212 -8.73 -8.49 9.27
C ASP A 212 -9.35 -8.37 7.87
N PHE A 213 -10.63 -8.73 7.71
CA PHE A 213 -11.34 -8.54 6.46
C PHE A 213 -12.83 -8.29 6.67
N LEU A 214 -13.45 -7.56 5.74
CA LEU A 214 -14.90 -7.38 5.61
C LEU A 214 -15.33 -8.01 4.29
N ALA A 215 -16.12 -9.08 4.38
CA ALA A 215 -16.71 -9.79 3.24
C ALA A 215 -18.11 -9.25 2.91
N GLU A 216 -18.61 -9.56 1.69
CA GLU A 216 -19.94 -9.19 1.22
C GLU A 216 -20.24 -7.68 1.31
N ALA A 217 -19.17 -6.88 1.32
CA ALA A 217 -19.22 -5.44 1.52
C ALA A 217 -19.80 -4.73 0.31
N LYS A 218 -20.74 -3.84 0.57
CA LYS A 218 -21.27 -2.86 -0.39
C LYS A 218 -20.45 -1.57 -0.31
N PRO A 219 -20.55 -0.66 -1.29
CA PRO A 219 -19.84 0.62 -1.24
C PRO A 219 -20.13 1.44 0.05
N GLU A 220 -21.36 1.37 0.56
CA GLU A 220 -21.78 2.06 1.78
C GLU A 220 -21.07 1.52 3.01
N ASP A 221 -20.79 0.20 3.05
CA ASP A 221 -20.12 -0.44 4.18
C ASP A 221 -18.65 0.00 4.28
N LYS A 222 -17.99 0.26 3.13
CA LYS A 222 -16.63 0.84 3.10
C LYS A 222 -16.61 2.21 3.79
N LEU A 223 -17.57 3.06 3.45
CA LEU A 223 -17.71 4.39 4.04
C LEU A 223 -18.06 4.33 5.54
N ALA A 224 -18.97 3.43 5.92
CA ALA A 224 -19.36 3.24 7.31
C ALA A 224 -18.18 2.79 8.17
N MET A 225 -17.37 1.86 7.70
CA MET A 225 -16.17 1.40 8.40
C MET A 225 -15.15 2.52 8.60
N ILE A 226 -14.91 3.37 7.60
CA ILE A 226 -14.01 4.53 7.75
C ILE A 226 -14.50 5.43 8.85
N ARG A 227 -15.79 5.83 8.82
CA ARG A 227 -16.39 6.71 9.81
C ARG A 227 -16.37 6.10 11.22
N GLU A 228 -16.59 4.79 11.34
CA GLU A 228 -16.49 4.07 12.60
C GLU A 228 -15.08 4.16 13.19
N GLN A 229 -14.04 3.90 12.39
CA GLN A 229 -12.66 3.99 12.87
C GLN A 229 -12.28 5.44 13.22
N GLN A 230 -12.68 6.41 12.40
CA GLN A 230 -12.45 7.83 12.67
C GLN A 230 -13.15 8.29 13.95
N SER A 231 -14.37 7.78 14.25
CA SER A 231 -15.08 8.09 15.50
C SER A 231 -14.38 7.58 16.75
N LYS A 232 -13.54 6.54 16.60
CA LYS A 232 -12.68 6.02 17.66
C LYS A 232 -11.36 6.79 17.81
N GLY A 233 -11.15 7.83 17.00
CA GLY A 233 -9.94 8.65 17.00
C GLY A 233 -8.78 8.09 16.17
N HIS A 234 -9.02 7.06 15.35
CA HIS A 234 -8.01 6.49 14.46
C HIS A 234 -7.89 7.29 13.16
N LEU A 235 -6.67 7.48 12.69
CA LEU A 235 -6.40 7.94 11.33
C LEU A 235 -6.50 6.76 10.36
N VAL A 236 -7.34 6.93 9.34
CA VAL A 236 -7.72 5.87 8.41
C VAL A 236 -7.19 6.15 7.02
N GLY A 237 -6.44 5.18 6.48
CA GLY A 237 -6.07 5.12 5.08
C GLY A 237 -7.01 4.23 4.27
N MET A 238 -7.26 4.59 3.02
CA MET A 238 -7.97 3.77 2.06
C MET A 238 -7.18 3.66 0.76
N ILE A 239 -7.05 2.45 0.25
CA ILE A 239 -6.49 2.20 -1.09
C ILE A 239 -7.55 1.51 -1.94
N GLY A 240 -7.79 2.06 -3.13
CA GLY A 240 -8.75 1.52 -4.08
C GLY A 240 -8.49 2.01 -5.50
N ASP A 241 -9.14 1.36 -6.48
CA ASP A 241 -8.99 1.66 -7.90
C ASP A 241 -10.34 1.85 -8.63
N GLY A 242 -11.44 1.44 -8.01
CA GLY A 242 -12.78 1.47 -8.59
C GLY A 242 -13.55 2.76 -8.36
N THR A 243 -14.55 3.01 -9.20
CA THR A 243 -15.54 4.10 -9.00
C THR A 243 -16.29 3.93 -7.68
N ASN A 244 -16.51 2.69 -7.26
CA ASN A 244 -17.17 2.35 -6.00
C ASN A 244 -16.33 2.72 -4.76
N ASP A 245 -15.03 2.95 -4.94
CA ASP A 245 -14.11 3.34 -3.87
C ASP A 245 -14.04 4.86 -3.69
N ALA A 246 -14.48 5.64 -4.68
CA ALA A 246 -14.35 7.10 -4.66
C ALA A 246 -14.91 7.76 -3.39
N PRO A 247 -16.12 7.42 -2.89
CA PRO A 247 -16.61 7.99 -1.63
C PRO A 247 -15.76 7.61 -0.42
N ALA A 248 -15.23 6.39 -0.36
CA ALA A 248 -14.35 5.91 0.70
C ALA A 248 -12.98 6.59 0.66
N LEU A 249 -12.40 6.75 -0.55
CA LEU A 249 -11.15 7.49 -0.76
C LEU A 249 -11.25 8.94 -0.32
N ALA A 250 -12.36 9.62 -0.66
CA ALA A 250 -12.59 11.01 -0.28
C ALA A 250 -12.81 11.19 1.23
N GLN A 251 -13.44 10.22 1.90
CA GLN A 251 -13.71 10.27 3.35
C GLN A 251 -12.46 9.98 4.18
N SER A 252 -11.53 9.14 3.67
CA SER A 252 -10.35 8.71 4.42
C SER A 252 -9.37 9.87 4.65
N ASP A 253 -8.59 9.80 5.73
CA ASP A 253 -7.53 10.77 6.02
C ASP A 253 -6.40 10.68 4.98
N VAL A 254 -6.14 9.46 4.50
CA VAL A 254 -5.19 9.16 3.43
C VAL A 254 -5.86 8.29 2.38
N GLY A 255 -6.38 8.90 1.32
CA GLY A 255 -6.98 8.21 0.18
C GLY A 255 -5.96 8.03 -0.95
N ILE A 256 -5.54 6.80 -1.23
CA ILE A 256 -4.58 6.49 -2.29
C ILE A 256 -5.30 5.80 -3.43
N ALA A 257 -5.38 6.47 -4.58
CA ALA A 257 -5.88 5.88 -5.80
C ALA A 257 -4.73 5.26 -6.61
N MET A 258 -5.02 4.12 -7.25
CA MET A 258 -4.08 3.52 -8.20
C MET A 258 -4.10 4.28 -9.52
N ASN A 259 -2.95 4.40 -10.20
CA ASN A 259 -2.88 5.04 -11.52
C ASN A 259 -3.73 4.32 -12.57
N THR A 260 -3.83 3.00 -12.48
CA THR A 260 -4.71 2.16 -13.31
C THR A 260 -6.18 2.28 -12.94
N GLY A 261 -6.50 2.95 -11.84
CA GLY A 261 -7.86 3.14 -11.35
C GLY A 261 -8.69 4.09 -12.20
N THR A 262 -9.99 4.12 -11.94
CA THR A 262 -10.93 4.99 -12.62
C THR A 262 -10.64 6.46 -12.36
N GLN A 263 -11.10 7.34 -13.26
CA GLN A 263 -10.94 8.78 -13.09
C GLN A 263 -11.58 9.25 -11.77
N ALA A 264 -12.76 8.74 -11.44
CA ALA A 264 -13.47 9.07 -10.19
C ALA A 264 -12.63 8.71 -8.94
N ALA A 265 -11.97 7.54 -8.92
CA ALA A 265 -11.09 7.16 -7.82
C ALA A 265 -9.88 8.09 -7.70
N ARG A 266 -9.25 8.45 -8.83
CA ARG A 266 -8.09 9.35 -8.86
C ARG A 266 -8.41 10.77 -8.42
N GLU A 267 -9.60 11.28 -8.76
CA GLU A 267 -10.06 12.61 -8.33
C GLU A 267 -10.48 12.65 -6.86
N ALA A 268 -10.99 11.52 -6.34
CA ALA A 268 -11.43 11.41 -4.94
C ALA A 268 -10.26 11.21 -3.97
N GLY A 269 -9.19 10.54 -4.39
CA GLY A 269 -8.00 10.32 -3.56
C GLY A 269 -7.20 11.59 -3.34
N ASN A 270 -6.55 11.71 -2.18
CA ASN A 270 -5.59 12.79 -1.92
C ASN A 270 -4.15 12.41 -2.25
N MET A 271 -3.92 11.18 -2.71
CA MET A 271 -2.67 10.67 -3.27
C MET A 271 -2.93 9.76 -4.46
N ILE A 272 -1.96 9.69 -5.39
CA ILE A 272 -1.99 8.78 -6.54
C ILE A 272 -0.69 7.97 -6.56
N ASP A 273 -0.83 6.65 -6.55
CA ASP A 273 0.29 5.72 -6.77
C ASP A 273 0.44 5.45 -8.27
N LEU A 274 1.52 5.98 -8.86
CA LEU A 274 1.79 5.88 -10.29
C LEU A 274 2.18 4.47 -10.74
N ASP A 275 2.72 3.65 -9.83
CA ASP A 275 3.12 2.27 -10.11
C ASP A 275 1.95 1.29 -9.96
N SER A 276 0.80 1.74 -9.46
CA SER A 276 -0.36 0.90 -9.11
C SER A 276 0.03 -0.30 -8.23
N ASN A 277 0.94 -0.04 -7.29
CA ASN A 277 1.47 -1.04 -6.38
C ASN A 277 1.13 -0.68 -4.92
N PRO A 278 0.20 -1.37 -4.27
CA PRO A 278 -0.24 -1.04 -2.91
C PRO A 278 0.89 -1.10 -1.88
N THR A 279 2.00 -1.76 -2.21
CA THR A 279 3.18 -1.79 -1.33
C THR A 279 3.90 -0.45 -1.23
N LYS A 280 3.63 0.48 -2.15
CA LYS A 280 4.14 1.87 -2.12
C LYS A 280 3.65 2.65 -0.91
N LEU A 281 2.51 2.26 -0.34
CA LEU A 281 2.04 2.87 0.89
C LEU A 281 3.09 2.83 2.00
N ILE A 282 3.89 1.77 2.11
CA ILE A 282 4.96 1.69 3.10
C ILE A 282 5.92 2.87 2.94
N GLU A 283 6.29 3.18 1.70
CA GLU A 283 7.18 4.30 1.39
C GLU A 283 6.53 5.65 1.71
N VAL A 284 5.21 5.76 1.54
CA VAL A 284 4.43 6.94 1.92
C VAL A 284 4.41 7.10 3.43
N VAL A 285 4.10 6.03 4.18
CA VAL A 285 4.10 6.01 5.64
C VAL A 285 5.49 6.30 6.20
N GLU A 286 6.54 5.68 5.65
CA GLU A 286 7.93 5.96 6.05
C GLU A 286 8.28 7.44 5.85
N THR A 287 7.86 8.02 4.72
CA THR A 287 8.10 9.45 4.44
C THR A 287 7.33 10.34 5.40
N GLY A 288 6.06 10.02 5.70
CA GLY A 288 5.26 10.73 6.69
C GLY A 288 5.87 10.65 8.09
N LYS A 289 6.24 9.44 8.54
CA LYS A 289 6.93 9.24 9.83
C LYS A 289 8.27 9.98 9.89
N GLN A 290 9.03 9.99 8.80
CA GLN A 290 10.27 10.77 8.71
C GLN A 290 10.01 12.27 8.87
N LEU A 291 8.97 12.79 8.24
CA LEU A 291 8.57 14.20 8.34
C LEU A 291 8.19 14.57 9.78
N LEU A 292 7.32 13.77 10.40
CA LEU A 292 6.87 13.98 11.79
C LEU A 292 8.03 13.90 12.79
N MET A 293 8.91 12.89 12.63
CA MET A 293 10.11 12.74 13.47
C MET A 293 11.05 13.94 13.32
N THR A 294 11.26 14.43 12.10
CA THR A 294 12.13 15.57 11.83
C THR A 294 11.56 16.82 12.48
N ARG A 295 10.25 17.07 12.31
CA ARG A 295 9.56 18.20 12.96
C ARG A 295 9.65 18.12 14.48
N GLY A 296 9.35 16.96 15.06
CA GLY A 296 9.43 16.74 16.51
C GLY A 296 10.84 16.95 17.07
N ALA A 297 11.87 16.47 16.38
CA ALA A 297 13.26 16.63 16.79
C ALA A 297 13.72 18.09 16.72
N LEU A 298 13.38 18.82 15.65
CA LEU A 298 13.70 20.23 15.50
C LEU A 298 12.98 21.09 16.56
N THR A 299 11.71 20.81 16.82
CA THR A 299 10.95 21.52 17.86
C THR A 299 11.54 21.26 19.25
N THR A 300 11.86 20.00 19.58
CA THR A 300 12.48 19.62 20.85
C THR A 300 13.83 20.33 21.03
N PHE A 301 14.66 20.32 19.99
CA PHE A 301 15.95 21.01 20.01
C PHE A 301 15.78 22.51 20.19
N SER A 302 14.86 23.15 19.43
CA SER A 302 14.62 24.60 19.51
C SER A 302 14.19 25.04 20.90
N ILE A 303 13.19 24.34 21.48
CA ILE A 303 12.72 24.67 22.85
C ILE A 303 13.85 24.50 23.87
N ALA A 304 14.58 23.37 23.82
CA ALA A 304 15.69 23.12 24.73
C ALA A 304 16.81 24.18 24.60
N ASN A 305 17.15 24.53 23.34
CA ASN A 305 18.13 25.55 23.02
C ASN A 305 17.71 26.97 23.52
N ASP A 306 16.44 27.31 23.36
CA ASP A 306 15.95 28.62 23.84
C ASP A 306 15.98 28.72 25.38
N VAL A 307 15.53 27.66 26.07
CA VAL A 307 15.60 27.58 27.53
C VAL A 307 17.07 27.64 27.99
N ALA A 308 17.96 26.87 27.37
CA ALA A 308 19.39 26.86 27.72
C ALA A 308 20.05 28.27 27.59
N LYS A 309 19.71 29.01 26.52
CA LYS A 309 20.23 30.34 26.29
C LYS A 309 19.84 31.32 27.44
N TYR A 310 18.63 31.25 27.97
CA TYR A 310 18.25 32.09 29.10
C TYR A 310 19.12 31.80 30.33
N PHE A 311 19.35 30.51 30.65
CA PHE A 311 20.22 30.15 31.78
C PHE A 311 21.69 30.50 31.55
N ALA A 312 22.13 30.51 30.27
CA ALA A 312 23.51 30.90 29.91
C ALA A 312 23.74 32.43 30.02
N ILE A 313 22.77 33.25 29.59
CA ILE A 313 22.95 34.70 29.40
C ILE A 313 22.52 35.49 30.62
N LEU A 314 21.36 35.20 31.23
CA LEU A 314 20.80 35.99 32.33
C LEU A 314 21.76 36.15 33.51
N PRO A 315 22.45 35.11 34.00
CA PRO A 315 23.40 35.26 35.08
C PRO A 315 24.58 36.19 34.73
N ALA A 316 25.04 36.20 33.47
CA ALA A 316 26.12 37.09 33.05
C ALA A 316 25.66 38.53 32.89
N LEU A 317 24.41 38.81 32.46
CA LEU A 317 23.85 40.15 32.34
C LEU A 317 23.74 40.86 33.68
N PHE A 318 23.44 40.12 34.74
CA PHE A 318 23.21 40.69 36.08
C PHE A 318 24.44 40.59 36.98
N VAL A 319 25.61 40.19 36.47
CA VAL A 319 26.83 40.01 37.26
C VAL A 319 27.24 41.26 38.01
N ASN A 320 27.08 42.45 37.40
CA ASN A 320 27.39 43.72 38.02
C ASN A 320 26.49 44.07 39.20
N LEU A 321 25.22 43.64 39.18
CA LEU A 321 24.27 43.79 40.28
C LEU A 321 24.64 42.89 41.46
N TYR A 322 25.20 41.74 41.22
CA TYR A 322 25.61 40.77 42.23
C TYR A 322 26.98 41.17 42.85
N ALA A 323 27.89 41.76 42.06
CA ALA A 323 29.20 42.18 42.51
C ALA A 323 29.11 43.38 43.52
N ALA A 324 28.10 44.26 43.37
CA ALA A 324 27.96 45.43 44.23
C ALA A 324 27.44 45.09 45.64
N SER A 325 26.91 43.91 45.92
CA SER A 325 26.24 43.52 47.17
C SER A 325 26.97 42.42 47.98
N GLY A 326 28.21 42.10 47.67
CA GLY A 326 28.95 40.99 48.33
C GLY A 326 28.47 39.61 47.81
N SER A 327 28.83 38.49 48.45
CA SER A 327 28.49 37.15 48.00
C SER A 327 26.98 36.95 47.89
N HIS A 328 26.46 36.99 46.66
CA HIS A 328 25.06 36.77 46.37
C HIS A 328 24.81 35.32 45.96
N PRO A 329 23.78 34.62 46.47
CA PRO A 329 23.47 33.24 46.12
C PRO A 329 23.31 32.99 44.61
N LEU A 330 22.86 33.99 43.86
CA LEU A 330 22.64 33.92 42.42
C LEU A 330 23.94 33.95 41.60
N SER A 331 25.09 34.33 42.16
CA SER A 331 26.39 34.29 41.49
C SER A 331 26.80 32.86 41.14
N VAL A 332 26.30 31.89 41.89
CA VAL A 332 26.53 30.44 41.63
C VAL A 332 25.92 30.02 40.29
N LEU A 333 24.89 30.73 39.79
CA LEU A 333 24.27 30.46 38.50
C LEU A 333 25.10 30.96 37.32
N ASN A 334 26.13 31.78 37.52
CA ASN A 334 27.05 32.23 36.46
C ASN A 334 28.08 31.15 36.11
N ILE A 335 27.61 29.98 35.76
CA ILE A 335 28.40 28.82 35.41
C ILE A 335 29.31 29.09 34.20
N MET A 336 28.84 29.94 33.28
CA MET A 336 29.54 30.25 32.04
C MET A 336 30.77 31.16 32.23
N MET A 337 30.78 32.00 33.27
CA MET A 337 31.84 32.97 33.51
C MET A 337 32.23 33.74 32.25
N LEU A 338 31.22 34.33 31.58
CA LEU A 338 31.40 35.17 30.40
C LEU A 338 32.10 36.47 30.78
N LYS A 339 32.93 37.05 29.87
CA LYS A 339 33.82 38.19 30.20
C LYS A 339 33.09 39.44 30.58
N SER A 340 32.01 39.77 29.85
CA SER A 340 31.18 40.97 30.12
C SER A 340 29.75 40.72 29.67
N PRO A 341 28.76 41.56 30.13
CA PRO A 341 27.41 41.53 29.61
C PRO A 341 27.32 41.72 28.09
N GLU A 342 28.15 42.60 27.54
CA GLU A 342 28.19 42.90 26.10
C GLU A 342 28.70 41.70 25.32
N SER A 343 29.77 41.00 25.79
CA SER A 343 30.28 39.80 25.15
C SER A 343 29.27 38.67 25.23
N ALA A 344 28.52 38.56 26.32
CA ALA A 344 27.48 37.55 26.48
C ALA A 344 26.35 37.73 25.45
N ILE A 345 25.87 38.96 25.26
CA ILE A 345 24.83 39.27 24.26
C ILE A 345 25.35 38.97 22.85
N LEU A 346 26.52 39.48 22.49
CA LEU A 346 27.06 39.32 21.15
C LEU A 346 27.32 37.84 20.82
N SER A 347 27.91 37.10 21.75
CA SER A 347 28.16 35.68 21.60
C SER A 347 26.88 34.85 21.39
N ALA A 348 25.81 35.21 22.11
CA ALA A 348 24.52 34.55 21.99
C ALA A 348 23.83 34.87 20.65
N VAL A 349 23.94 36.11 20.16
CA VAL A 349 23.38 36.48 18.85
C VAL A 349 24.12 35.76 17.72
N ILE A 350 25.45 35.75 17.77
CA ILE A 350 26.27 35.04 16.78
C ILE A 350 25.96 33.53 16.82
N PHE A 351 25.91 32.94 18.02
CA PHE A 351 25.55 31.53 18.18
C PHE A 351 24.18 31.23 17.57
N ASN A 352 23.18 32.08 17.83
CA ASN A 352 21.82 31.88 17.28
C ASN A 352 21.81 31.90 15.74
N ALA A 353 22.55 32.81 15.13
CA ALA A 353 22.69 32.84 13.67
C ALA A 353 23.35 31.56 13.12
N LEU A 354 24.42 31.11 13.75
CA LEU A 354 25.14 29.88 13.30
C LEU A 354 24.32 28.63 13.48
N ILE A 355 23.60 28.45 14.60
CA ILE A 355 22.81 27.25 14.85
C ILE A 355 21.63 27.14 13.88
N ILE A 356 21.00 28.24 13.48
CA ILE A 356 19.95 28.24 12.46
C ILE A 356 20.51 27.72 11.13
N ILE A 357 21.67 28.24 10.69
CA ILE A 357 22.32 27.78 9.46
C ILE A 357 22.66 26.29 9.52
N MET A 358 23.13 25.80 10.68
CA MET A 358 23.44 24.36 10.88
C MET A 358 22.20 23.46 10.88
N LEU A 359 21.03 23.96 11.32
CA LEU A 359 19.79 23.20 11.37
C LEU A 359 19.09 23.11 10.00
N ILE A 360 19.33 24.02 9.06
CA ILE A 360 18.72 24.01 7.73
C ILE A 360 18.99 22.68 6.97
N PRO A 361 20.23 22.17 6.88
CA PRO A 361 20.48 20.87 6.23
C PRO A 361 19.75 19.70 6.90
N LEU A 362 19.61 19.73 8.23
CA LEU A 362 18.86 18.71 8.98
C LEU A 362 17.36 18.78 8.66
N ALA A 363 16.81 19.99 8.59
CA ALA A 363 15.41 20.22 8.22
C ALA A 363 15.10 19.75 6.79
N LEU A 364 16.02 20.01 5.83
CA LEU A 364 15.84 19.68 4.43
C LEU A 364 16.05 18.19 4.13
N LYS A 365 17.05 17.54 4.74
CA LYS A 365 17.34 16.10 4.55
C LYS A 365 16.42 15.20 5.36
N GLY A 366 15.91 15.70 6.47
CA GLY A 366 15.15 14.94 7.44
C GLY A 366 15.97 13.89 8.20
N ILE A 367 15.38 13.40 9.28
CA ILE A 367 15.95 12.31 10.10
C ILE A 367 15.52 10.98 9.47
N LYS A 368 16.49 10.09 9.18
CA LYS A 368 16.17 8.76 8.62
C LYS A 368 15.27 7.97 9.58
N TYR A 369 14.11 7.60 9.13
CA TYR A 369 13.21 6.70 9.85
C TYR A 369 13.80 5.28 9.88
N LYS A 370 13.73 4.64 11.06
CA LYS A 370 13.93 3.20 11.23
C LYS A 370 12.71 2.66 11.95
N PRO A 371 12.08 1.57 11.46
CA PRO A 371 10.93 0.97 12.13
C PRO A 371 11.27 0.61 13.59
N MET A 372 10.63 1.29 14.53
CA MET A 372 10.78 1.05 15.98
C MET A 372 9.53 1.54 16.72
N ALA A 373 9.33 1.08 17.95
CA ALA A 373 8.21 1.49 18.78
C ALA A 373 8.22 3.02 19.04
N ALA A 374 7.05 3.63 19.09
CA ALA A 374 6.90 5.08 19.31
C ALA A 374 7.62 5.58 20.57
N SER A 375 7.57 4.82 21.67
CA SER A 375 8.28 5.12 22.91
C SER A 375 9.81 5.16 22.75
N ALA A 376 10.36 4.29 21.92
CA ALA A 376 11.80 4.28 21.64
C ALA A 376 12.22 5.47 20.78
N VAL A 377 11.38 5.86 19.81
CA VAL A 377 11.58 7.09 19.00
C VAL A 377 11.58 8.32 19.89
N LEU A 378 10.57 8.45 20.75
CA LEU A 378 10.45 9.59 21.68
C LEU A 378 11.66 9.69 22.61
N ARG A 379 12.04 8.57 23.25
CA ARG A 379 13.23 8.53 24.12
C ARG A 379 14.50 8.95 23.41
N LYS A 380 14.71 8.46 22.20
CA LYS A 380 15.89 8.80 21.39
C LYS A 380 15.89 10.28 21.02
N ASN A 381 14.75 10.82 20.60
CA ASN A 381 14.64 12.24 20.28
C ASN A 381 14.88 13.12 21.49
N LEU A 382 14.29 12.79 22.64
CA LEU A 382 14.48 13.54 23.88
C LEU A 382 15.95 13.52 24.34
N LEU A 383 16.60 12.37 24.29
CA LEU A 383 18.02 12.26 24.66
C LEU A 383 18.94 12.98 23.68
N LEU A 384 18.74 12.81 22.36
CA LEU A 384 19.67 13.39 21.38
C LEU A 384 19.43 14.89 21.18
N TYR A 385 18.17 15.29 20.95
CA TYR A 385 17.83 16.66 20.60
C TYR A 385 17.46 17.51 21.82
N GLY A 386 16.85 16.94 22.86
CA GLY A 386 16.58 17.63 24.11
C GLY A 386 17.84 17.91 24.90
N VAL A 387 18.61 16.88 25.25
CA VAL A 387 19.87 17.05 25.99
C VAL A 387 20.92 17.78 25.13
N GLY A 388 21.01 17.46 23.81
CA GLY A 388 21.85 18.20 22.89
C GLY A 388 21.49 19.68 22.79
N GLY A 389 20.21 20.00 22.72
CA GLY A 389 19.70 21.36 22.72
C GLY A 389 19.99 22.13 24.02
N LEU A 390 20.09 21.42 25.16
CA LEU A 390 20.50 22.05 26.42
C LEU A 390 22.02 22.32 26.49
N ILE A 391 22.86 21.40 26.03
CA ILE A 391 24.33 21.48 26.18
C ILE A 391 24.97 22.38 25.12
N ILE A 392 24.53 22.26 23.86
CA ILE A 392 25.16 22.95 22.71
C ILE A 392 25.22 24.50 22.90
N PRO A 393 24.16 25.18 23.39
CA PRO A 393 24.23 26.62 23.62
C PRO A 393 25.31 27.02 24.63
N PHE A 394 25.44 26.30 25.74
CA PHE A 394 26.49 26.58 26.72
C PHE A 394 27.88 26.49 26.11
N ALA A 395 28.18 25.39 25.41
CA ALA A 395 29.47 25.21 24.77
C ALA A 395 29.71 26.23 23.65
N GLY A 396 28.69 26.43 22.77
CA GLY A 396 28.82 27.29 21.60
C GLY A 396 28.95 28.76 21.97
N ILE A 397 28.15 29.26 22.90
CA ILE A 397 28.24 30.67 23.39
C ILE A 397 29.60 30.90 24.08
N LYS A 398 30.08 29.93 24.90
CA LYS A 398 31.38 30.06 25.56
C LYS A 398 32.54 30.09 24.58
N ILE A 399 32.53 29.25 23.55
CA ILE A 399 33.57 29.23 22.51
C ILE A 399 33.58 30.60 21.78
N ILE A 400 32.43 31.11 21.42
CA ILE A 400 32.29 32.43 20.73
C ILE A 400 32.78 33.53 21.62
N ASP A 401 32.42 33.55 22.91
CA ASP A 401 32.88 34.53 23.91
C ASP A 401 34.41 34.52 24.00
N LEU A 402 35.07 33.35 24.06
CA LEU A 402 36.51 33.23 24.06
C LEU A 402 37.14 33.79 22.78
N ILE A 403 36.54 33.52 21.60
CA ILE A 403 37.04 34.03 20.31
C ILE A 403 36.92 35.57 20.27
N ILE A 404 35.79 36.12 20.60
CA ILE A 404 35.54 37.56 20.58
C ILE A 404 36.52 38.28 21.54
N THR A 405 36.70 37.71 22.71
CA THR A 405 37.62 38.20 23.73
C THR A 405 39.08 38.14 23.29
N SER A 406 39.49 37.03 22.67
CA SER A 406 40.89 36.84 22.20
C SER A 406 41.26 37.77 21.04
N LEU A 407 40.27 38.18 20.25
CA LEU A 407 40.41 39.15 19.15
C LEU A 407 40.27 40.63 19.60
N ASN A 408 40.06 40.87 20.89
CA ASN A 408 39.85 42.23 21.45
C ASN A 408 38.70 43.00 20.73
N LEU A 409 37.64 42.31 20.37
CA LEU A 409 36.47 42.92 19.71
C LEU A 409 35.50 43.57 20.69
N ILE A 410 35.60 43.22 21.97
CA ILE A 410 34.87 43.79 23.13
C ILE A 410 35.78 43.72 24.36
#